data_aef5d39a4a499e556ae290880e9a691e
#
_entry.id   aef5d39a4a499e556ae290880e9a691e
#
_cell.length_a   1.000
_cell.length_b   1.000
_cell.length_c   1.000
_cell.angle_alpha   90.00
_cell.angle_beta   90.00
_cell.angle_gamma   90.00
#
_symmetry.space_group_name_H-M   'P 1'
#
loop_
_entity.id
_entity.type
_entity.pdbx_description
1 polymer ?
#
loop_
_entity_poly.entity_id
_entity_poly.type
_entity_poly.pdbx_seq_one_letter_code
_entity_poly.pdbx_strand_id
1 'polypeptide(L)'
;MSNKKLNTELNGIAPSLHTPFNNDKSIDYNSLKRLLDHTIETKCSGMLIGAVAGETSNLSFNEKIELMDFVLSYVESRIPVIIGCSASNQKERIKFAKAAKSKGAKWFLVQSPEGISGKKLVESFNEISSFGPKNLMIQDLSWHDNGLSDNDILSLYSKVDHFKALKIEVVNSGPKYSRIKKITNNTLHLSGGWAVSGLIEAINRGVHSFIPSTMEIIFNDIYNLTINRKFDEARALFNSIIPIISFTHQHIDISIKFSKMLRVKEGIFDTNVCRGEIFDFDEYQLKEVNILLERIICIQDKYKN
;
A
#
# COMPACT_ATOMS: atom_id res chain seq x y z
N MET A 1 12.19 -27.53 -7.50
CA MET A 1 11.68 -26.13 -7.55
C MET A 1 10.16 -26.17 -7.54
N SER A 2 9.52 -25.48 -6.62
CA SER A 2 8.04 -25.46 -6.50
C SER A 2 7.46 -24.86 -7.78
N ASN A 3 6.46 -25.49 -8.39
CA ASN A 3 5.70 -24.99 -9.57
C ASN A 3 4.78 -23.82 -9.15
N LYS A 4 5.32 -22.81 -8.47
CA LYS A 4 4.56 -21.63 -8.09
C LYS A 4 4.21 -20.83 -9.36
N LYS A 5 2.93 -20.51 -9.53
CA LYS A 5 2.44 -19.62 -10.61
C LYS A 5 2.37 -18.20 -10.07
N LEU A 6 2.64 -17.22 -10.95
CA LEU A 6 2.45 -15.80 -10.65
C LEU A 6 0.98 -15.55 -10.31
N ASN A 7 0.74 -14.86 -9.20
CA ASN A 7 -0.59 -14.32 -8.90
C ASN A 7 -0.72 -12.95 -9.56
N THR A 8 -1.71 -12.77 -10.42
CA THR A 8 -1.96 -11.54 -11.19
C THR A 8 -3.17 -10.75 -10.69
N GLU A 9 -3.80 -11.19 -9.60
CA GLU A 9 -5.02 -10.57 -9.06
C GLU A 9 -4.83 -9.09 -8.68
N LEU A 10 -3.62 -8.71 -8.27
CA LEU A 10 -3.29 -7.35 -7.81
C LEU A 10 -2.56 -6.48 -8.85
N ASN A 11 -2.54 -6.86 -10.13
CA ASN A 11 -1.79 -6.10 -11.13
C ASN A 11 -2.41 -4.71 -11.36
N GLY A 12 -1.62 -3.66 -11.16
CA GLY A 12 -2.05 -2.27 -11.31
C GLY A 12 -1.89 -1.44 -10.04
N ILE A 13 -2.83 -0.57 -9.78
CA ILE A 13 -2.84 0.31 -8.58
C ILE A 13 -3.72 -0.32 -7.51
N ALA A 14 -3.14 -0.50 -6.31
CA ALA A 14 -3.83 -1.04 -5.14
C ALA A 14 -3.53 -0.15 -3.91
N PRO A 15 -4.26 0.96 -3.71
CA PRO A 15 -3.88 1.98 -2.73
C PRO A 15 -3.89 1.46 -1.29
N SER A 16 -3.01 2.05 -0.46
CA SER A 16 -3.04 1.91 1.00
C SER A 16 -3.97 2.96 1.57
N LEU A 17 -5.13 2.53 2.05
CA LEU A 17 -6.20 3.42 2.47
C LEU A 17 -5.92 4.06 3.83
N HIS A 18 -6.24 5.34 3.94
CA HIS A 18 -6.25 6.08 5.20
C HIS A 18 -7.48 5.70 6.02
N THR A 19 -7.34 5.70 7.35
CA THR A 19 -8.48 5.60 8.26
C THR A 19 -9.04 7.01 8.48
N PRO A 20 -10.28 7.31 8.06
CA PRO A 20 -10.90 8.59 8.36
C PRO A 20 -11.35 8.65 9.81
N PHE A 21 -11.25 9.83 10.42
CA PHE A 21 -11.70 10.06 11.80
C PHE A 21 -12.67 11.24 11.89
N ASN A 22 -13.63 11.13 12.79
CA ASN A 22 -14.46 12.24 13.23
C ASN A 22 -13.66 13.27 14.06
N ASN A 23 -14.25 14.42 14.36
CA ASN A 23 -13.61 15.44 15.19
C ASN A 23 -13.28 14.95 16.62
N ASP A 24 -14.03 13.98 17.15
CA ASP A 24 -13.77 13.33 18.43
C ASP A 24 -12.73 12.20 18.34
N LYS A 25 -12.11 12.05 17.17
CA LYS A 25 -11.13 11.01 16.83
C LYS A 25 -11.69 9.58 16.78
N SER A 26 -13.00 9.35 16.83
CA SER A 26 -13.57 8.05 16.49
C SER A 26 -13.44 7.76 15.00
N ILE A 27 -13.51 6.48 14.58
CA ILE A 27 -13.46 6.12 13.15
C ILE A 27 -14.74 6.61 12.46
N ASP A 28 -14.57 7.33 11.34
CA ASP A 28 -15.68 7.77 10.50
C ASP A 28 -16.00 6.72 9.42
N TYR A 29 -16.92 5.85 9.72
CA TYR A 29 -17.34 4.79 8.80
C TYR A 29 -18.08 5.30 7.56
N ASN A 30 -18.68 6.51 7.60
CA ASN A 30 -19.33 7.09 6.43
C ASN A 30 -18.32 7.59 5.40
N SER A 31 -17.31 8.32 5.86
CA SER A 31 -16.16 8.68 5.01
C SER A 31 -15.42 7.45 4.50
N LEU A 32 -15.30 6.41 5.33
CA LEU A 32 -14.69 5.15 4.91
C LEU A 32 -15.47 4.48 3.77
N LYS A 33 -16.80 4.43 3.83
CA LYS A 33 -17.63 3.92 2.72
C LYS A 33 -17.35 4.65 1.42
N ARG A 34 -17.37 6.00 1.45
CA ARG A 34 -17.07 6.82 0.27
C ARG A 34 -15.67 6.52 -0.30
N LEU A 35 -14.67 6.32 0.58
CA LEU A 35 -13.33 5.95 0.15
C LEU A 35 -13.27 4.56 -0.50
N LEU A 36 -14.00 3.58 0.05
CA LEU A 36 -14.07 2.24 -0.52
C LEU A 36 -14.74 2.26 -1.90
N ASP A 37 -15.86 2.98 -2.03
CA ASP A 37 -16.56 3.13 -3.32
C ASP A 37 -15.67 3.86 -4.34
N HIS A 38 -15.05 4.98 -3.97
CA HIS A 38 -14.09 5.69 -4.81
C HIS A 38 -12.96 4.76 -5.31
N THR A 39 -12.40 3.93 -4.43
CA THR A 39 -11.33 3.00 -4.81
C THR A 39 -11.80 1.94 -5.82
N ILE A 40 -13.03 1.48 -5.69
CA ILE A 40 -13.63 0.51 -6.62
C ILE A 40 -13.95 1.19 -7.96
N GLU A 41 -14.58 2.35 -7.94
CA GLU A 41 -14.99 3.12 -9.12
C GLU A 41 -13.80 3.56 -9.96
N THR A 42 -12.68 3.90 -9.32
CA THR A 42 -11.42 4.24 -10.00
C THR A 42 -10.68 3.03 -10.58
N LYS A 43 -11.30 1.85 -10.56
CA LYS A 43 -10.78 0.60 -11.16
C LYS A 43 -9.41 0.19 -10.60
N CYS A 44 -9.20 0.42 -9.31
CA CYS A 44 -8.03 -0.10 -8.63
C CYS A 44 -8.02 -1.64 -8.64
N SER A 45 -6.85 -2.24 -8.73
CA SER A 45 -6.68 -3.70 -8.74
C SER A 45 -6.87 -4.36 -7.37
N GLY A 46 -6.97 -3.58 -6.32
CA GLY A 46 -7.18 -4.00 -4.94
C GLY A 46 -7.04 -2.82 -3.99
N MET A 47 -7.03 -3.09 -2.70
CA MET A 47 -6.76 -2.08 -1.66
C MET A 47 -6.05 -2.71 -0.46
N LEU A 48 -5.24 -1.92 0.24
CA LEU A 48 -4.57 -2.29 1.49
C LEU A 48 -5.16 -1.46 2.63
N ILE A 49 -5.63 -2.10 3.70
CA ILE A 49 -6.08 -1.45 4.94
C ILE A 49 -5.23 -1.87 6.13
N GLY A 50 -5.22 -1.06 7.18
CA GLY A 50 -4.50 -1.38 8.41
C GLY A 50 -2.97 -1.37 8.24
N ALA A 51 -2.45 -0.53 7.34
CA ALA A 51 -1.02 -0.27 7.16
C ALA A 51 -0.63 1.10 7.74
N VAL A 52 0.63 1.49 7.55
CA VAL A 52 1.19 2.74 8.11
C VAL A 52 0.38 3.97 7.70
N ALA A 53 0.03 4.10 6.42
CA ALA A 53 -0.78 5.21 5.93
C ALA A 53 -2.18 5.28 6.56
N GLY A 54 -2.72 4.16 7.03
CA GLY A 54 -3.98 4.10 7.77
C GLY A 54 -3.85 4.40 9.27
N GLU A 55 -2.71 4.93 9.71
CA GLU A 55 -2.43 5.24 11.13
C GLU A 55 -2.67 4.03 12.06
N THR A 56 -2.32 2.83 11.59
CA THR A 56 -2.62 1.58 12.30
C THR A 56 -1.96 1.50 13.69
N SER A 57 -0.85 2.21 13.93
CA SER A 57 -0.20 2.31 15.25
C SER A 57 -1.07 3.01 16.28
N ASN A 58 -1.98 3.89 15.83
CA ASN A 58 -2.88 4.69 16.67
C ASN A 58 -4.26 4.05 16.85
N LEU A 59 -4.47 2.84 16.32
CA LEU A 59 -5.70 2.07 16.50
C LEU A 59 -5.51 1.00 17.57
N SER A 60 -6.50 0.86 18.46
CA SER A 60 -6.57 -0.27 19.38
C SER A 60 -6.74 -1.60 18.63
N PHE A 61 -6.49 -2.71 19.33
CA PHE A 61 -6.70 -4.03 18.73
C PHE A 61 -8.15 -4.22 18.26
N ASN A 62 -9.12 -3.81 19.07
CA ASN A 62 -10.54 -3.96 18.73
C ASN A 62 -10.92 -3.12 17.50
N GLU A 63 -10.48 -1.86 17.44
CA GLU A 63 -10.72 -1.00 16.27
C GLU A 63 -10.13 -1.59 14.98
N LYS A 64 -8.95 -2.22 15.05
CA LYS A 64 -8.37 -2.91 13.89
C LYS A 64 -9.23 -4.07 13.41
N ILE A 65 -9.82 -4.84 14.35
CA ILE A 65 -10.71 -5.95 14.04
C ILE A 65 -12.04 -5.45 13.47
N GLU A 66 -12.62 -4.41 14.05
CA GLU A 66 -13.87 -3.78 13.60
C GLU A 66 -13.68 -3.18 12.19
N LEU A 67 -12.58 -2.46 11.95
CA LEU A 67 -12.22 -1.91 10.65
C LEU A 67 -12.10 -3.01 9.58
N MET A 68 -11.41 -4.09 9.92
CA MET A 68 -11.25 -5.26 9.04
C MET A 68 -12.60 -5.88 8.68
N ASP A 69 -13.43 -6.11 9.68
CA ASP A 69 -14.77 -6.71 9.52
C ASP A 69 -15.65 -5.82 8.63
N PHE A 70 -15.69 -4.53 8.94
CA PHE A 70 -16.46 -3.55 8.19
C PHE A 70 -16.03 -3.51 6.71
N VAL A 71 -14.70 -3.40 6.43
CA VAL A 71 -14.23 -3.30 5.05
C VAL A 71 -14.48 -4.58 4.27
N LEU A 72 -14.22 -5.76 4.85
CA LEU A 72 -14.46 -7.03 4.18
C LEU A 72 -15.95 -7.23 3.88
N SER A 73 -16.82 -6.90 4.84
CA SER A 73 -18.28 -6.98 4.68
C SER A 73 -18.80 -5.99 3.64
N TYR A 74 -18.27 -4.75 3.60
CA TYR A 74 -18.72 -3.73 2.67
C TYR A 74 -18.24 -3.97 1.24
N VAL A 75 -16.98 -4.39 1.09
CA VAL A 75 -16.38 -4.61 -0.25
C VAL A 75 -16.94 -5.88 -0.93
N GLU A 76 -17.39 -6.88 -0.15
CA GLU A 76 -18.04 -8.12 -0.66
C GLU A 76 -17.26 -8.81 -1.80
N SER A 77 -15.95 -8.78 -1.73
CA SER A 77 -15.06 -9.34 -2.77
C SER A 77 -15.18 -8.66 -4.15
N ARG A 78 -15.74 -7.46 -4.27
CA ARG A 78 -15.78 -6.69 -5.54
C ARG A 78 -14.38 -6.44 -6.10
N ILE A 79 -13.40 -6.20 -5.22
CA ILE A 79 -11.97 -6.17 -5.52
C ILE A 79 -11.19 -6.82 -4.37
N PRO A 80 -9.93 -7.24 -4.59
CA PRO A 80 -9.07 -7.77 -3.54
C PRO A 80 -8.83 -6.79 -2.41
N VAL A 81 -8.98 -7.25 -1.15
CA VAL A 81 -8.62 -6.52 0.06
C VAL A 81 -7.43 -7.19 0.73
N ILE A 82 -6.36 -6.43 0.93
CA ILE A 82 -5.17 -6.85 1.67
C ILE A 82 -5.30 -6.34 3.10
N ILE A 83 -5.24 -7.23 4.07
CA ILE A 83 -5.34 -6.87 5.49
C ILE A 83 -3.93 -6.71 6.09
N GLY A 84 -3.61 -5.53 6.60
CA GLY A 84 -2.39 -5.29 7.35
C GLY A 84 -2.42 -6.01 8.70
N CYS A 85 -1.51 -6.96 8.87
CA CYS A 85 -1.36 -7.75 10.09
C CYS A 85 -0.01 -7.51 10.79
N SER A 86 0.64 -6.38 10.47
CA SER A 86 1.90 -6.00 11.10
C SER A 86 1.67 -5.58 12.56
N ALA A 87 2.58 -6.00 13.44
CA ALA A 87 2.59 -5.65 14.85
C ALA A 87 4.02 -5.76 15.40
N SER A 88 4.26 -5.19 16.58
CA SER A 88 5.57 -5.17 17.22
C SER A 88 6.09 -6.57 17.58
N ASN A 89 5.19 -7.50 17.89
CA ASN A 89 5.56 -8.85 18.31
C ASN A 89 4.81 -9.94 17.55
N GLN A 90 5.39 -11.13 17.57
CA GLN A 90 4.90 -12.31 16.83
C GLN A 90 3.49 -12.75 17.27
N LYS A 91 3.19 -12.69 18.57
CA LYS A 91 1.87 -13.12 19.09
C LYS A 91 0.73 -12.27 18.54
N GLU A 92 0.94 -10.95 18.45
CA GLU A 92 -0.04 -10.04 17.87
C GLU A 92 -0.19 -10.24 16.36
N ARG A 93 0.91 -10.42 15.62
CA ARG A 93 0.86 -10.74 14.17
C ARG A 93 0.01 -11.97 13.92
N ILE A 94 0.18 -13.02 14.73
CA ILE A 94 -0.61 -14.26 14.65
C ILE A 94 -2.09 -13.99 14.99
N LYS A 95 -2.39 -13.18 16.02
CA LYS A 95 -3.77 -12.83 16.36
C LYS A 95 -4.47 -12.10 15.20
N PHE A 96 -3.80 -11.12 14.57
CA PHE A 96 -4.34 -10.42 13.39
C PHE A 96 -4.49 -11.35 12.19
N ALA A 97 -3.52 -12.21 11.92
CA ALA A 97 -3.61 -13.19 10.84
C ALA A 97 -4.77 -14.17 11.02
N LYS A 98 -4.99 -14.66 12.26
CA LYS A 98 -6.16 -15.50 12.62
C LYS A 98 -7.48 -14.74 12.40
N ALA A 99 -7.56 -13.49 12.87
CA ALA A 99 -8.75 -12.67 12.69
C ALA A 99 -9.03 -12.42 11.20
N ALA A 100 -8.02 -12.06 10.40
CA ALA A 100 -8.17 -11.87 8.97
C ALA A 100 -8.72 -13.13 8.28
N LYS A 101 -8.19 -14.30 8.62
CA LYS A 101 -8.68 -15.57 8.08
C LYS A 101 -10.11 -15.87 8.51
N SER A 102 -10.45 -15.67 9.78
CA SER A 102 -11.80 -15.94 10.31
C SER A 102 -12.87 -15.02 9.71
N LYS A 103 -12.49 -13.80 9.30
CA LYS A 103 -13.34 -12.82 8.62
C LYS A 103 -13.39 -13.00 7.10
N GLY A 104 -12.75 -14.03 6.56
CA GLY A 104 -12.82 -14.38 5.14
C GLY A 104 -11.84 -13.60 4.24
N ALA A 105 -10.84 -12.91 4.80
CA ALA A 105 -9.81 -12.27 4.00
C ALA A 105 -9.07 -13.29 3.14
N LYS A 106 -8.79 -12.93 1.87
CA LYS A 106 -7.98 -13.74 0.96
C LYS A 106 -6.50 -13.38 1.02
N TRP A 107 -6.20 -12.11 1.30
CA TRP A 107 -4.87 -11.52 1.35
C TRP A 107 -4.58 -10.92 2.73
N PHE A 108 -3.33 -11.07 3.17
CA PHE A 108 -2.83 -10.34 4.32
C PHE A 108 -1.38 -9.90 4.10
N LEU A 109 -1.01 -8.79 4.72
CA LEU A 109 0.33 -8.23 4.66
C LEU A 109 0.97 -8.28 6.04
N VAL A 110 2.23 -8.71 6.09
CA VAL A 110 3.07 -8.63 7.29
C VAL A 110 4.40 -7.99 6.92
N GLN A 111 4.76 -6.94 7.65
CA GLN A 111 6.09 -6.33 7.53
C GLN A 111 7.16 -7.29 8.08
N SER A 112 8.27 -7.38 7.37
CA SER A 112 9.44 -8.13 7.85
C SER A 112 9.93 -7.56 9.18
N PRO A 113 10.13 -8.41 10.20
CA PRO A 113 10.67 -7.96 11.47
C PRO A 113 12.13 -7.52 11.32
N GLU A 114 12.50 -6.44 12.00
CA GLU A 114 13.88 -5.97 12.04
C GLU A 114 14.79 -6.96 12.80
N GLY A 115 16.05 -7.05 12.39
CA GLY A 115 17.07 -7.83 13.06
C GLY A 115 16.89 -9.36 12.99
N ILE A 116 15.92 -9.86 12.23
CA ILE A 116 15.69 -11.32 12.05
C ILE A 116 15.98 -11.70 10.60
N SER A 117 16.82 -12.72 10.40
CA SER A 117 17.24 -13.23 9.08
C SER A 117 17.35 -14.74 9.05
N GLY A 118 17.60 -15.30 7.89
CA GLY A 118 17.88 -16.72 7.68
C GLY A 118 16.77 -17.65 8.19
N LYS A 119 17.17 -18.71 8.91
CA LYS A 119 16.23 -19.74 9.37
C LYS A 119 15.15 -19.19 10.29
N LYS A 120 15.48 -18.28 11.22
CA LYS A 120 14.52 -17.69 12.16
C LYS A 120 13.44 -16.85 11.43
N LEU A 121 13.83 -16.15 10.38
CA LEU A 121 12.89 -15.40 9.57
C LEU A 121 11.88 -16.31 8.86
N VAL A 122 12.36 -17.40 8.27
CA VAL A 122 11.49 -18.40 7.61
C VAL A 122 10.56 -19.08 8.62
N GLU A 123 11.05 -19.47 9.80
CA GLU A 123 10.23 -20.05 10.87
C GLU A 123 9.13 -19.10 11.33
N SER A 124 9.46 -17.81 11.54
CA SER A 124 8.50 -16.77 11.91
C SER A 124 7.38 -16.64 10.87
N PHE A 125 7.71 -16.55 9.57
CA PHE A 125 6.71 -16.43 8.53
C PHE A 125 5.91 -17.72 8.28
N ASN A 126 6.49 -18.89 8.45
CA ASN A 126 5.76 -20.14 8.41
C ASN A 126 4.72 -20.23 9.53
N GLU A 127 5.10 -19.84 10.74
CA GLU A 127 4.17 -19.80 11.88
C GLU A 127 3.01 -18.84 11.62
N ILE A 128 3.29 -17.57 11.21
CA ILE A 128 2.23 -16.58 10.93
C ILE A 128 1.32 -17.09 9.81
N SER A 129 1.88 -17.60 8.73
CA SER A 129 1.13 -18.01 7.54
C SER A 129 0.24 -19.23 7.80
N SER A 130 0.62 -20.12 8.71
CA SER A 130 -0.21 -21.28 9.09
C SER A 130 -1.57 -20.86 9.69
N PHE A 131 -1.62 -19.69 10.31
CA PHE A 131 -2.81 -19.12 10.91
C PHE A 131 -3.55 -18.14 10.02
N GLY A 132 -2.87 -17.53 9.04
CA GLY A 132 -3.38 -16.47 8.17
C GLY A 132 -4.15 -16.97 6.95
N PRO A 133 -4.64 -16.01 6.13
CA PRO A 133 -5.17 -16.28 4.79
C PRO A 133 -4.17 -16.97 3.87
N LYS A 134 -4.63 -17.46 2.71
CA LYS A 134 -3.76 -18.21 1.78
C LYS A 134 -2.75 -17.37 1.01
N ASN A 135 -2.96 -16.07 0.90
CA ASN A 135 -2.07 -15.18 0.17
C ASN A 135 -1.38 -14.20 1.13
N LEU A 136 -0.11 -14.46 1.41
CA LEU A 136 0.74 -13.59 2.19
C LEU A 136 1.51 -12.63 1.27
N MET A 137 1.37 -11.34 1.54
CA MET A 137 2.27 -10.29 1.05
C MET A 137 3.27 -9.96 2.16
N ILE A 138 4.55 -10.16 1.93
CA ILE A 138 5.59 -9.69 2.85
C ILE A 138 5.96 -8.27 2.46
N GLN A 139 6.01 -7.37 3.44
CA GLN A 139 6.50 -6.01 3.25
C GLN A 139 7.97 -5.95 3.65
N ASP A 140 8.81 -5.65 2.70
CA ASP A 140 10.23 -5.38 2.86
C ASP A 140 10.41 -3.87 2.92
N LEU A 141 10.38 -3.33 4.13
CA LEU A 141 10.45 -1.89 4.42
C LEU A 141 11.76 -1.57 5.14
N SER A 142 12.55 -0.70 4.52
CA SER A 142 13.69 -0.05 5.18
C SER A 142 13.91 1.35 4.59
N TRP A 143 13.99 2.33 5.45
CA TRP A 143 14.26 3.73 5.08
C TRP A 143 15.76 4.03 4.92
N HIS A 144 16.63 3.12 5.36
CA HIS A 144 18.06 3.39 5.52
C HIS A 144 18.95 2.46 4.71
N ASP A 145 18.45 1.28 4.32
CA ASP A 145 19.23 0.26 3.65
C ASP A 145 18.43 -0.48 2.55
N ASN A 146 18.99 -1.60 2.11
CA ASN A 146 18.39 -2.42 1.06
C ASN A 146 17.35 -3.44 1.57
N GLY A 147 16.98 -3.40 2.87
CA GLY A 147 16.01 -4.33 3.47
C GLY A 147 16.49 -5.80 3.46
N LEU A 148 15.56 -6.71 3.24
CA LEU A 148 15.83 -8.15 3.19
C LEU A 148 16.89 -8.50 2.14
N SER A 149 17.81 -9.42 2.48
CA SER A 149 18.76 -9.96 1.52
C SER A 149 18.07 -10.78 0.42
N ASP A 150 18.68 -10.83 -0.77
CA ASP A 150 18.17 -11.64 -1.88
C ASP A 150 18.08 -13.14 -1.46
N ASN A 151 19.00 -13.62 -0.59
CA ASN A 151 18.98 -14.98 -0.04
C ASN A 151 17.83 -15.22 0.94
N ASP A 152 17.51 -14.25 1.79
CA ASP A 152 16.35 -14.34 2.69
C ASP A 152 15.05 -14.40 1.90
N ILE A 153 14.90 -13.51 0.89
CA ILE A 153 13.71 -13.50 0.03
C ILE A 153 13.57 -14.83 -0.71
N LEU A 154 14.66 -15.38 -1.26
CA LEU A 154 14.63 -16.69 -1.94
C LEU A 154 14.30 -17.82 -0.97
N SER A 155 14.82 -17.78 0.26
CA SER A 155 14.53 -18.76 1.32
C SER A 155 13.05 -18.70 1.73
N LEU A 156 12.50 -17.51 1.94
CA LEU A 156 11.08 -17.30 2.20
C LEU A 156 10.23 -17.82 1.05
N TYR A 157 10.59 -17.47 -0.19
CA TYR A 157 9.85 -17.86 -1.37
C TYR A 157 9.81 -19.39 -1.55
N SER A 158 10.90 -20.08 -1.26
CA SER A 158 10.98 -21.54 -1.40
C SER A 158 10.30 -22.30 -0.26
N LYS A 159 10.23 -21.74 0.95
CA LYS A 159 9.84 -22.47 2.17
C LYS A 159 8.55 -21.99 2.81
N VAL A 160 8.00 -20.85 2.43
CA VAL A 160 6.72 -20.33 2.92
C VAL A 160 5.69 -20.43 1.81
N ASP A 161 4.79 -21.39 1.87
CA ASP A 161 3.85 -21.70 0.79
C ASP A 161 2.86 -20.57 0.53
N HIS A 162 2.43 -19.85 1.56
CA HIS A 162 1.50 -18.74 1.46
C HIS A 162 2.15 -17.45 0.94
N PHE A 163 3.49 -17.38 0.83
CA PHE A 163 4.18 -16.20 0.31
C PHE A 163 3.94 -16.06 -1.20
N LYS A 164 3.08 -15.10 -1.58
CA LYS A 164 2.63 -14.85 -2.96
C LYS A 164 3.06 -13.49 -3.50
N ALA A 165 3.29 -12.51 -2.64
CA ALA A 165 3.67 -11.17 -3.05
C ALA A 165 4.72 -10.55 -2.13
N LEU A 166 5.63 -9.76 -2.70
CA LEU A 166 6.63 -8.98 -1.98
C LEU A 166 6.42 -7.49 -2.27
N LYS A 167 6.11 -6.71 -1.25
CA LYS A 167 6.04 -5.25 -1.32
C LYS A 167 7.41 -4.69 -0.94
N ILE A 168 8.11 -4.08 -1.89
CA ILE A 168 9.47 -3.56 -1.71
C ILE A 168 9.42 -2.05 -1.51
N GLU A 169 9.90 -1.59 -0.36
CA GLU A 169 9.99 -0.19 0.05
C GLU A 169 11.35 0.05 0.71
N VAL A 170 12.41 -0.01 -0.09
CA VAL A 170 13.80 0.10 0.38
C VAL A 170 14.57 1.11 -0.44
N VAL A 171 15.71 1.54 0.08
CA VAL A 171 16.64 2.39 -0.67
C VAL A 171 17.06 1.68 -1.95
N ASN A 172 17.03 2.41 -3.08
CA ASN A 172 17.38 1.89 -4.40
C ASN A 172 16.62 0.61 -4.80
N SER A 173 15.28 0.65 -4.69
CA SER A 173 14.39 -0.48 -4.97
C SER A 173 14.44 -0.99 -6.42
N GLY A 174 14.71 -0.12 -7.41
CA GLY A 174 14.73 -0.47 -8.83
C GLY A 174 15.59 -1.69 -9.17
N PRO A 175 16.90 -1.68 -8.92
CA PRO A 175 17.76 -2.85 -9.14
C PRO A 175 17.32 -4.08 -8.36
N LYS A 176 16.77 -3.91 -7.15
CA LYS A 176 16.24 -5.01 -6.33
C LYS A 176 15.05 -5.69 -7.01
N TYR A 177 14.09 -4.95 -7.59
CA TYR A 177 13.02 -5.55 -8.39
C TYR A 177 13.56 -6.50 -9.47
N SER A 178 14.55 -6.05 -10.24
CA SER A 178 15.13 -6.86 -11.32
C SER A 178 15.81 -8.13 -10.80
N ARG A 179 16.57 -8.04 -9.69
CA ARG A 179 17.24 -9.21 -9.09
C ARG A 179 16.22 -10.21 -8.57
N ILE A 180 15.21 -9.76 -7.80
CA ILE A 180 14.19 -10.65 -7.22
C ILE A 180 13.36 -11.32 -8.31
N LYS A 181 12.96 -10.59 -9.36
CA LYS A 181 12.32 -11.21 -10.53
C LYS A 181 13.15 -12.35 -11.10
N LYS A 182 14.46 -12.11 -11.30
CA LYS A 182 15.37 -13.12 -11.88
C LYS A 182 15.48 -14.36 -10.98
N ILE A 183 15.75 -14.20 -9.68
CA ILE A 183 15.96 -15.35 -8.77
C ILE A 183 14.68 -16.13 -8.46
N THR A 184 13.49 -15.53 -8.66
CA THR A 184 12.19 -16.18 -8.51
C THR A 184 11.57 -16.62 -9.85
N ASN A 185 12.34 -16.58 -10.95
CA ASN A 185 11.88 -16.94 -12.30
C ASN A 185 10.59 -16.22 -12.70
N ASN A 186 10.42 -14.96 -12.33
CA ASN A 186 9.24 -14.11 -12.57
C ASN A 186 7.93 -14.69 -12.01
N THR A 187 7.98 -15.52 -10.98
CA THR A 187 6.78 -16.17 -10.40
C THR A 187 6.38 -15.62 -9.03
N LEU A 188 7.18 -14.75 -8.41
CA LEU A 188 6.79 -13.96 -7.25
C LEU A 188 6.18 -12.64 -7.70
N HIS A 189 4.98 -12.31 -7.21
CA HIS A 189 4.39 -11.00 -7.44
C HIS A 189 5.17 -9.90 -6.71
N LEU A 190 5.57 -8.85 -7.41
CA LEU A 190 6.27 -7.70 -6.85
C LEU A 190 5.38 -6.47 -6.82
N SER A 191 5.36 -5.79 -5.68
CA SER A 191 4.65 -4.53 -5.47
C SER A 191 5.62 -3.45 -5.03
N GLY A 192 5.41 -2.23 -5.52
CA GLY A 192 6.08 -1.02 -5.04
C GLY A 192 5.16 -0.23 -4.13
N GLY A 193 5.64 0.20 -2.97
CA GLY A 193 4.89 1.08 -2.08
C GLY A 193 5.34 2.53 -2.25
N TRP A 194 6.31 2.96 -1.47
CA TRP A 194 6.93 4.29 -1.59
C TRP A 194 7.58 4.56 -2.97
N ALA A 195 7.65 3.54 -3.81
CA ALA A 195 8.25 3.55 -5.14
C ALA A 195 7.48 4.34 -6.22
N VAL A 196 6.42 5.06 -5.86
CA VAL A 196 5.70 5.92 -6.83
C VAL A 196 6.58 7.03 -7.40
N SER A 197 7.66 7.42 -6.71
CA SER A 197 8.68 8.33 -7.25
C SER A 197 9.46 7.75 -8.44
N GLY A 198 9.56 6.42 -8.53
CA GLY A 198 10.17 5.69 -9.66
C GLY A 198 9.16 4.87 -10.47
N LEU A 199 7.89 5.26 -10.51
CA LEU A 199 6.78 4.47 -11.03
C LEU A 199 7.03 3.94 -12.45
N ILE A 200 7.37 4.81 -13.40
CA ILE A 200 7.56 4.42 -14.81
C ILE A 200 8.74 3.45 -14.95
N GLU A 201 9.85 3.70 -14.25
CA GLU A 201 11.00 2.79 -14.23
C GLU A 201 10.62 1.42 -13.68
N ALA A 202 9.89 1.38 -12.57
CA ALA A 202 9.47 0.14 -11.93
C ALA A 202 8.47 -0.65 -12.80
N ILE A 203 7.53 0.03 -13.49
CA ILE A 203 6.64 -0.62 -14.47
C ILE A 203 7.46 -1.25 -15.61
N ASN A 204 8.45 -0.53 -16.14
CA ASN A 204 9.32 -1.03 -17.22
C ASN A 204 10.19 -2.22 -16.76
N ARG A 205 10.51 -2.32 -15.47
CA ARG A 205 11.14 -3.51 -14.88
C ARG A 205 10.17 -4.67 -14.70
N GLY A 206 8.88 -4.44 -14.93
CA GLY A 206 7.80 -5.41 -14.79
C GLY A 206 7.41 -5.65 -13.33
N VAL A 207 7.42 -4.62 -12.51
CA VAL A 207 6.73 -4.61 -11.20
C VAL A 207 5.23 -4.67 -11.47
N HIS A 208 4.52 -5.51 -10.72
CA HIS A 208 3.15 -5.89 -11.05
C HIS A 208 2.12 -4.92 -10.47
N SER A 209 2.35 -4.39 -9.25
CA SER A 209 1.43 -3.44 -8.64
C SER A 209 2.14 -2.33 -7.89
N PHE A 210 1.40 -1.25 -7.65
CA PHE A 210 1.88 -0.10 -6.89
C PHE A 210 0.84 0.26 -5.84
N ILE A 211 1.33 0.61 -4.65
CA ILE A 211 0.52 0.84 -3.45
C ILE A 211 0.72 2.30 -2.98
N PRO A 212 0.20 3.30 -3.72
CA PRO A 212 0.14 4.68 -3.26
C PRO A 212 -0.89 4.83 -2.14
N SER A 213 -1.02 6.03 -1.60
CA SER A 213 -2.04 6.32 -0.58
C SER A 213 -3.18 7.20 -1.10
N THR A 214 -2.97 7.89 -2.23
CA THR A 214 -3.95 8.79 -2.88
C THR A 214 -3.64 8.90 -4.37
N MET A 215 -4.41 9.73 -5.09
CA MET A 215 -4.26 10.01 -6.54
C MET A 215 -4.44 8.77 -7.43
N GLU A 216 -5.33 7.87 -7.06
CA GLU A 216 -5.55 6.58 -7.74
C GLU A 216 -5.84 6.78 -9.23
N ILE A 217 -6.65 7.78 -9.60
CA ILE A 217 -6.98 8.10 -10.99
C ILE A 217 -5.70 8.37 -11.79
N ILE A 218 -4.88 9.28 -11.28
CA ILE A 218 -3.64 9.71 -11.95
C ILE A 218 -2.65 8.55 -12.07
N PHE A 219 -2.46 7.78 -10.99
CA PHE A 219 -1.54 6.64 -11.01
C PHE A 219 -2.04 5.51 -11.92
N ASN A 220 -3.36 5.26 -11.98
CA ASN A 220 -3.94 4.33 -12.93
C ASN A 220 -3.68 4.76 -14.38
N ASP A 221 -3.83 6.04 -14.70
CA ASP A 221 -3.56 6.54 -16.05
C ASP A 221 -2.09 6.43 -16.41
N ILE A 222 -1.17 6.82 -15.51
CA ILE A 222 0.27 6.64 -15.75
C ILE A 222 0.60 5.17 -15.95
N TYR A 223 0.03 4.26 -15.13
CA TYR A 223 0.22 2.83 -15.28
C TYR A 223 -0.27 2.35 -16.64
N ASN A 224 -1.51 2.68 -17.01
CA ASN A 224 -2.13 2.27 -18.27
C ASN A 224 -1.39 2.83 -19.50
N LEU A 225 -0.99 4.10 -19.47
CA LEU A 225 -0.19 4.72 -20.53
C LEU A 225 1.14 3.97 -20.70
N THR A 226 1.80 3.65 -19.57
CA THR A 226 3.11 2.97 -19.61
C THR A 226 3.00 1.54 -20.15
N ILE A 227 2.04 0.73 -19.70
CA ILE A 227 1.87 -0.65 -20.21
C ILE A 227 1.44 -0.68 -21.68
N ASN A 228 0.73 0.36 -22.14
CA ASN A 228 0.36 0.55 -23.54
C ASN A 228 1.46 1.21 -24.39
N ARG A 229 2.67 1.39 -23.83
CA ARG A 229 3.86 1.96 -24.48
C ARG A 229 3.71 3.43 -24.94
N LYS A 230 2.76 4.16 -24.37
CA LYS A 230 2.59 5.60 -24.57
C LYS A 230 3.50 6.39 -23.63
N PHE A 231 4.80 6.18 -23.78
CA PHE A 231 5.80 6.62 -22.79
C PHE A 231 5.88 8.16 -22.66
N ASP A 232 5.70 8.90 -23.74
CA ASP A 232 5.79 10.37 -23.69
C ASP A 232 4.59 10.95 -22.94
N GLU A 233 3.39 10.43 -23.19
CA GLU A 233 2.16 10.81 -22.46
C GLU A 233 2.30 10.43 -20.97
N ALA A 234 2.77 9.21 -20.66
CA ALA A 234 3.00 8.75 -19.31
C ALA A 234 4.00 9.64 -18.55
N ARG A 235 5.11 10.01 -19.20
CA ARG A 235 6.12 10.92 -18.62
C ARG A 235 5.58 12.33 -18.42
N ALA A 236 4.84 12.87 -19.39
CA ALA A 236 4.22 14.18 -19.25
C ALA A 236 3.28 14.24 -18.05
N LEU A 237 2.41 13.23 -17.90
CA LEU A 237 1.51 13.13 -16.76
C LEU A 237 2.29 12.94 -15.44
N PHE A 238 3.28 12.04 -15.41
CA PHE A 238 4.12 11.82 -14.24
C PHE A 238 4.88 13.09 -13.82
N ASN A 239 5.47 13.81 -14.77
CA ASN A 239 6.16 15.08 -14.49
C ASN A 239 5.21 16.14 -13.90
N SER A 240 3.93 16.11 -14.27
CA SER A 240 2.94 17.04 -13.71
C SER A 240 2.69 16.83 -12.21
N ILE A 241 2.96 15.66 -11.66
CA ILE A 241 2.76 15.34 -10.23
C ILE A 241 4.05 15.25 -9.41
N ILE A 242 5.23 15.41 -10.03
CA ILE A 242 6.52 15.39 -9.30
C ILE A 242 6.56 16.38 -8.13
N PRO A 243 6.09 17.65 -8.24
CA PRO A 243 6.08 18.56 -7.10
C PRO A 243 5.25 18.02 -5.91
N ILE A 244 4.15 17.32 -6.19
CA ILE A 244 3.29 16.71 -5.16
C ILE A 244 4.04 15.56 -4.48
N ILE A 245 4.65 14.68 -5.27
CA ILE A 245 5.47 13.57 -4.76
C ILE A 245 6.62 14.12 -3.91
N SER A 246 7.32 15.14 -4.40
CA SER A 246 8.43 15.77 -3.68
C SER A 246 7.99 16.36 -2.34
N PHE A 247 6.82 17.00 -2.27
CA PHE A 247 6.28 17.52 -1.02
C PHE A 247 5.88 16.40 -0.06
N THR A 248 5.11 15.42 -0.53
CA THR A 248 4.54 14.36 0.31
C THR A 248 5.58 13.34 0.77
N HIS A 249 6.68 13.17 0.04
CA HIS A 249 7.73 12.20 0.37
C HIS A 249 8.82 12.73 1.31
N GLN A 250 8.67 13.95 1.83
CA GLN A 250 9.59 14.45 2.87
C GLN A 250 9.48 13.64 4.17
N HIS A 251 8.28 13.22 4.55
CA HIS A 251 8.01 12.37 5.72
C HIS A 251 6.66 11.69 5.61
N ILE A 252 6.51 10.54 6.26
CA ILE A 252 5.25 9.76 6.23
C ILE A 252 4.07 10.55 6.82
N ASP A 253 4.30 11.32 7.89
CA ASP A 253 3.25 12.12 8.53
C ASP A 253 2.79 13.29 7.64
N ILE A 254 3.72 13.90 6.89
CA ILE A 254 3.39 14.90 5.87
C ILE A 254 2.51 14.27 4.79
N SER A 255 2.87 13.06 4.35
CA SER A 255 2.07 12.30 3.37
C SER A 255 0.66 12.00 3.89
N ILE A 256 0.53 11.54 5.13
CA ILE A 256 -0.76 11.22 5.74
C ILE A 256 -1.63 12.48 5.84
N LYS A 257 -1.11 13.57 6.40
CA LYS A 257 -1.87 14.83 6.57
C LYS A 257 -2.31 15.41 5.23
N PHE A 258 -1.37 15.53 4.29
CA PHE A 258 -1.67 16.00 2.94
C PHE A 258 -2.75 15.14 2.26
N SER A 259 -2.63 13.83 2.35
CA SER A 259 -3.58 12.90 1.75
C SER A 259 -4.99 13.03 2.33
N LYS A 260 -5.13 13.20 3.64
CA LYS A 260 -6.43 13.44 4.26
C LYS A 260 -7.03 14.78 3.86
N MET A 261 -6.22 15.83 3.71
CA MET A 261 -6.67 17.12 3.17
C MET A 261 -7.14 16.97 1.71
N LEU A 262 -6.45 16.19 0.89
CA LEU A 262 -6.91 15.85 -0.45
C LEU A 262 -8.28 15.14 -0.41
N ARG A 263 -8.45 14.14 0.46
CA ARG A 263 -9.74 13.41 0.59
C ARG A 263 -10.90 14.32 0.99
N VAL A 264 -10.64 15.32 1.85
CA VAL A 264 -11.66 16.34 2.17
C VAL A 264 -12.00 17.18 0.92
N LYS A 265 -10.99 17.61 0.16
CA LYS A 265 -11.19 18.38 -1.05
C LYS A 265 -11.92 17.60 -2.16
N GLU A 266 -11.70 16.29 -2.23
CA GLU A 266 -12.42 15.37 -3.12
C GLU A 266 -13.86 15.08 -2.66
N GLY A 267 -14.26 15.53 -1.46
CA GLY A 267 -15.58 15.25 -0.87
C GLY A 267 -15.72 13.80 -0.34
N ILE A 268 -14.59 13.10 -0.18
CA ILE A 268 -14.56 11.72 0.30
C ILE A 268 -14.57 11.69 1.83
N PHE A 269 -13.77 12.54 2.48
CA PHE A 269 -13.72 12.66 3.94
C PHE A 269 -14.48 13.91 4.42
N ASP A 270 -15.11 13.80 5.59
CA ASP A 270 -15.75 14.94 6.24
C ASP A 270 -14.73 15.80 7.01
N THR A 271 -13.63 15.19 7.46
CA THR A 271 -12.54 15.86 8.17
C THR A 271 -11.17 15.38 7.73
N ASN A 272 -10.14 16.19 7.95
CA ASN A 272 -8.73 15.79 7.76
C ASN A 272 -8.05 15.42 9.09
N VAL A 273 -8.81 15.06 10.12
CA VAL A 273 -8.31 14.72 11.44
C VAL A 273 -7.35 13.53 11.37
N CYS A 274 -6.19 13.69 11.97
CA CYS A 274 -5.23 12.62 12.23
C CYS A 274 -5.30 12.26 13.72
N ARG A 275 -5.15 10.97 14.04
CA ARG A 275 -5.23 10.50 15.43
C ARG A 275 -3.89 10.59 16.15
N GLY A 276 -2.79 10.37 15.41
CA GLY A 276 -1.43 10.48 15.92
C GLY A 276 -0.94 11.91 16.11
N GLU A 277 0.22 12.06 16.72
CA GLU A 277 0.97 13.31 16.74
C GLU A 277 1.61 13.52 15.36
N ILE A 278 0.81 14.02 14.43
CA ILE A 278 1.24 14.33 13.08
C ILE A 278 1.60 15.82 13.03
N PHE A 279 2.68 16.17 12.32
CA PHE A 279 3.12 17.55 12.14
C PHE A 279 1.97 18.43 11.63
N ASP A 280 1.77 19.56 12.31
CA ASP A 280 0.91 20.59 11.75
C ASP A 280 1.67 21.38 10.70
N PHE A 281 1.01 21.69 9.60
CA PHE A 281 1.56 22.55 8.57
C PHE A 281 1.53 24.00 9.03
N ASP A 282 2.66 24.70 8.91
CA ASP A 282 2.71 26.14 9.12
C ASP A 282 2.02 26.91 7.96
N GLU A 283 1.96 28.23 8.06
CA GLU A 283 1.28 29.06 7.05
C GLU A 283 1.90 28.95 5.65
N TYR A 284 3.22 28.73 5.55
CA TYR A 284 3.91 28.58 4.25
C TYR A 284 3.62 27.23 3.64
N GLN A 285 3.69 26.17 4.45
CA GLN A 285 3.33 24.82 4.01
C GLN A 285 1.86 24.72 3.61
N LEU A 286 0.93 25.38 4.36
CA LEU A 286 -0.50 25.38 4.01
C LEU A 286 -0.76 26.08 2.69
N LYS A 287 -0.05 27.19 2.37
CA LYS A 287 -0.15 27.84 1.05
C LYS A 287 0.28 26.88 -0.06
N GLU A 288 1.42 26.22 0.10
CA GLU A 288 1.91 25.25 -0.90
C GLU A 288 0.97 24.04 -1.02
N VAL A 289 0.51 23.48 0.09
CA VAL A 289 -0.46 22.38 0.11
C VAL A 289 -1.71 22.74 -0.69
N ASN A 290 -2.28 23.93 -0.50
CA ASN A 290 -3.45 24.36 -1.24
C ASN A 290 -3.19 24.43 -2.75
N ILE A 291 -2.04 24.95 -3.18
CA ILE A 291 -1.63 24.98 -4.60
C ILE A 291 -1.54 23.57 -5.17
N LEU A 292 -0.90 22.65 -4.42
CA LEU A 292 -0.73 21.28 -4.85
C LEU A 292 -2.05 20.50 -4.89
N LEU A 293 -2.97 20.75 -3.94
CA LEU A 293 -4.31 20.16 -3.93
C LEU A 293 -5.14 20.62 -5.15
N GLU A 294 -5.14 21.93 -5.46
CA GLU A 294 -5.81 22.46 -6.67
C GLU A 294 -5.23 21.82 -7.94
N ARG A 295 -3.92 21.69 -8.00
CA ARG A 295 -3.24 21.03 -9.12
C ARG A 295 -3.70 19.59 -9.32
N ILE A 296 -3.83 18.80 -8.23
CA ILE A 296 -4.31 17.42 -8.30
C ILE A 296 -5.74 17.40 -8.88
N ILE A 297 -6.65 18.19 -8.32
CA ILE A 297 -8.05 18.25 -8.79
C ILE A 297 -8.10 18.62 -10.27
N CYS A 298 -7.36 19.65 -10.70
CA CYS A 298 -7.30 20.06 -12.10
C CYS A 298 -6.78 18.93 -13.03
N ILE A 299 -5.82 18.13 -12.57
CA ILE A 299 -5.33 16.97 -13.34
C ILE A 299 -6.39 15.87 -13.38
N GLN A 300 -6.96 15.49 -12.24
CA GLN A 300 -7.99 14.44 -12.16
C GLN A 300 -9.20 14.75 -13.03
N ASP A 301 -9.67 16.01 -13.07
CA ASP A 301 -10.84 16.39 -13.86
C ASP A 301 -10.64 16.23 -15.37
N LYS A 302 -9.38 16.26 -15.84
CA LYS A 302 -9.06 15.99 -17.25
C LYS A 302 -9.13 14.49 -17.60
N TYR A 303 -9.06 13.61 -16.60
CA TYR A 303 -8.98 12.16 -16.77
C TYR A 303 -10.21 11.41 -16.19
N LYS A 304 -11.23 12.13 -15.71
CA LYS A 304 -12.50 11.55 -15.24
C LYS A 304 -13.46 11.12 -16.34
N ASN A 305 -13.10 11.29 -17.63
CA ASN A 305 -13.94 10.96 -18.78
C ASN A 305 -13.58 9.62 -19.40
#